data_bed388ec617ed2bf796265b7183e5d7b
#
_entry.id   bed388ec617ed2bf796265b7183e5d7b
#
_cell.length_a   1.000
_cell.length_b   1.000
_cell.length_c   1.000
_cell.angle_alpha   90.00
_cell.angle_beta   90.00
_cell.angle_gamma   90.00
#
_symmetry.space_group_name_H-M   'P 1'
#
loop_
_entity.id
_entity.type
_entity.pdbx_description
1 polymer ?
#
loop_
_entity_poly.entity_id
_entity_poly.type
_entity_poly.pdbx_seq_one_letter_code
_entity_poly.pdbx_strand_id
1 'polypeptide(L)'
;MKYRDVVREMEDLDRWISDLNKRVCEEWNTKYSWWTPGFKTLIGSAIPNPSIAIISLNPGRRNRGTPWEYEWEDLEKCRSGNFPRSDRAPYFKDRPDDMALAIQDLFGGDRDLLYYETVAFFAFFFRSKGWKEVTQNFQSPHPTKQDAKDFCFPIVREMVERFQPARLVVIGLQPYGYLNKSILARDGQPSVFEEKREVPRAMGGRLIQEAIWHSDWGVVPVFATAHLTGDIRPRLIDDERTLLREELHDWLSNE
;
A
#
# COMPACT_ATOMS: atom_id res chain seq x y z
N MET A 1 9.48 21.80 16.87
CA MET A 1 10.51 21.44 15.87
C MET A 1 10.90 22.70 15.09
N LYS A 2 12.19 22.99 14.88
CA LYS A 2 12.60 24.18 14.12
C LYS A 2 12.43 23.92 12.61
N TYR A 3 12.06 24.94 11.84
CA TYR A 3 11.89 24.83 10.38
C TYR A 3 13.05 24.11 9.67
N ARG A 4 14.29 24.38 10.10
CA ARG A 4 15.51 23.73 9.56
C ARG A 4 15.53 22.22 9.80
N ASP A 5 14.97 21.75 10.91
CA ASP A 5 14.95 20.33 11.26
C ASP A 5 13.98 19.59 10.31
N VAL A 6 12.81 20.19 10.03
CA VAL A 6 11.81 19.65 9.08
C VAL A 6 12.38 19.55 7.66
N VAL A 7 13.04 20.61 7.19
CA VAL A 7 13.63 20.62 5.85
C VAL A 7 14.70 19.52 5.71
N ARG A 8 15.56 19.39 6.71
CA ARG A 8 16.60 18.35 6.73
C ARG A 8 16.00 16.93 6.74
N GLU A 9 14.96 16.71 7.53
CA GLU A 9 14.27 15.43 7.60
C GLU A 9 13.62 15.07 6.26
N MET A 10 13.03 16.03 5.55
CA MET A 10 12.49 15.83 4.20
C MET A 10 13.58 15.52 3.18
N GLU A 11 14.73 16.23 3.21
CA GLU A 11 15.85 15.96 2.31
C GLU A 11 16.44 14.56 2.54
N ASP A 12 16.54 14.13 3.78
CA ASP A 12 17.02 12.79 4.14
C ASP A 12 16.03 11.71 3.68
N LEU A 13 14.74 11.96 3.80
CA LEU A 13 13.69 11.07 3.32
C LEU A 13 13.70 10.96 1.79
N ASP A 14 13.85 12.07 1.10
CA ASP A 14 13.94 12.12 -0.37
C ASP A 14 15.14 11.33 -0.89
N ARG A 15 16.29 11.47 -0.23
CA ARG A 15 17.51 10.72 -0.57
C ARG A 15 17.28 9.23 -0.37
N TRP A 16 16.74 8.84 0.78
CA TRP A 16 16.43 7.45 1.07
C TRP A 16 15.46 6.84 0.05
N ILE A 17 14.41 7.57 -0.36
CA ILE A 17 13.47 7.10 -1.40
C ILE A 17 14.19 6.92 -2.74
N SER A 18 15.06 7.85 -3.10
CA SER A 18 15.86 7.72 -4.33
C SER A 18 16.72 6.46 -4.30
N ASP A 19 17.39 6.18 -3.19
CA ASP A 19 18.21 4.98 -3.01
C ASP A 19 17.35 3.70 -3.00
N LEU A 20 16.20 3.73 -2.34
CA LEU A 20 15.23 2.62 -2.34
C LEU A 20 14.78 2.30 -3.77
N ASN A 21 14.37 3.31 -4.51
CA ASN A 21 13.92 3.16 -5.88
C ASN A 21 15.02 2.58 -6.78
N LYS A 22 16.26 3.03 -6.61
CA LYS A 22 17.40 2.49 -7.34
C LYS A 22 17.59 1.00 -7.05
N ARG A 23 17.59 0.59 -5.78
CA ARG A 23 17.69 -0.83 -5.38
C ARG A 23 16.56 -1.68 -5.98
N VAL A 24 15.32 -1.16 -5.90
CA VAL A 24 14.16 -1.86 -6.48
C VAL A 24 14.28 -2.01 -7.98
N CYS A 25 14.74 -0.97 -8.70
CA CYS A 25 14.97 -1.02 -10.14
C CYS A 25 16.05 -2.01 -10.55
N GLU A 26 17.17 -2.04 -9.82
CA GLU A 26 18.28 -2.95 -10.08
C GLU A 26 17.83 -4.41 -9.92
N GLU A 27 17.14 -4.74 -8.83
CA GLU A 27 16.60 -6.07 -8.58
C GLU A 27 15.52 -6.45 -9.61
N TRP A 28 14.63 -5.49 -9.95
CA TRP A 28 13.62 -5.69 -10.98
C TRP A 28 14.24 -6.02 -12.32
N ASN A 29 15.19 -5.22 -12.79
CA ASN A 29 15.85 -5.44 -14.07
C ASN A 29 16.57 -6.79 -14.14
N THR A 30 17.08 -7.26 -13.01
CA THR A 30 17.82 -8.52 -12.94
C THR A 30 16.89 -9.75 -12.92
N LYS A 31 15.82 -9.71 -12.10
CA LYS A 31 15.00 -10.90 -11.83
C LYS A 31 13.59 -10.85 -12.41
N TYR A 32 13.02 -9.65 -12.58
CA TYR A 32 11.59 -9.47 -12.88
C TYR A 32 11.30 -8.70 -14.17
N SER A 33 12.30 -8.46 -15.00
CA SER A 33 12.15 -7.74 -16.29
C SER A 33 11.20 -8.43 -17.27
N TRP A 34 10.93 -9.73 -17.08
CA TRP A 34 9.94 -10.51 -17.83
C TRP A 34 8.49 -10.11 -17.49
N TRP A 35 8.25 -9.48 -16.33
CA TRP A 35 6.92 -9.02 -15.93
C TRP A 35 6.60 -7.67 -16.57
N THR A 36 6.08 -7.74 -17.80
CA THR A 36 5.84 -6.56 -18.64
C THR A 36 4.85 -5.52 -18.07
N PRO A 37 3.88 -5.86 -17.19
CA PRO A 37 3.03 -4.83 -16.57
C PRO A 37 3.78 -3.83 -15.68
N GLY A 38 5.04 -4.12 -15.35
CA GLY A 38 5.87 -3.26 -14.54
C GLY A 38 5.58 -3.34 -13.03
N PHE A 39 6.12 -2.38 -12.29
CA PHE A 39 5.97 -2.33 -10.84
C PHE A 39 5.67 -0.91 -10.34
N LYS A 40 5.23 -0.83 -9.08
CA LYS A 40 5.05 0.43 -8.36
C LYS A 40 5.24 0.17 -6.87
N THR A 41 6.09 0.97 -6.22
CA THR A 41 6.37 0.85 -4.77
C THR A 41 5.49 1.78 -3.95
N LEU A 42 5.56 3.07 -4.22
CA LEU A 42 4.87 4.14 -3.52
C LEU A 42 3.73 4.71 -4.35
N ILE A 43 2.72 5.21 -3.63
CA ILE A 43 1.61 5.95 -4.20
C ILE A 43 1.64 7.35 -3.57
N GLY A 44 2.05 8.36 -4.33
CA GLY A 44 2.06 9.74 -3.86
C GLY A 44 3.37 10.18 -3.21
N SER A 45 3.30 11.32 -2.55
CA SER A 45 4.44 11.95 -1.90
C SER A 45 4.87 11.19 -0.66
N ALA A 46 6.14 11.17 -0.38
CA ALA A 46 6.65 10.70 0.89
C ALA A 46 6.57 11.80 1.93
N ILE A 47 6.05 11.46 3.07
CA ILE A 47 5.85 12.36 4.19
C ILE A 47 6.53 11.73 5.42
N PRO A 48 7.41 12.42 6.13
CA PRO A 48 7.98 11.90 7.36
C PRO A 48 6.90 11.85 8.47
N ASN A 49 6.89 10.78 9.23
CA ASN A 49 5.96 10.56 10.34
C ASN A 49 4.49 10.85 9.96
N PRO A 50 3.96 10.21 8.91
CA PRO A 50 2.60 10.47 8.45
C PRO A 50 1.58 10.08 9.51
N SER A 51 0.46 10.80 9.57
CA SER A 51 -0.67 10.42 10.42
C SER A 51 -1.19 9.04 10.05
N ILE A 52 -1.16 8.70 8.74
CA ILE A 52 -1.67 7.41 8.24
C ILE A 52 -0.73 6.82 7.18
N ALA A 53 -0.48 5.51 7.27
CA ALA A 53 -0.01 4.74 6.12
C ALA A 53 -1.14 3.85 5.58
N ILE A 54 -1.47 4.01 4.30
CA ILE A 54 -2.42 3.14 3.59
C ILE A 54 -1.63 2.04 2.87
N ILE A 55 -1.95 0.79 3.20
CA ILE A 55 -1.28 -0.37 2.59
C ILE A 55 -2.32 -1.23 1.87
N SER A 56 -2.10 -1.46 0.58
CA SER A 56 -2.92 -2.35 -0.25
C SER A 56 -2.10 -3.51 -0.81
N LEU A 57 -2.78 -4.47 -1.48
CA LEU A 57 -2.13 -5.72 -1.87
C LEU A 57 -1.08 -5.49 -2.97
N ASN A 58 -1.50 -4.94 -4.10
CA ASN A 58 -0.66 -4.69 -5.27
C ASN A 58 -1.23 -3.58 -6.14
N PRO A 59 -0.39 -2.87 -6.92
CA PRO A 59 -0.86 -1.85 -7.83
C PRO A 59 -1.73 -2.45 -8.93
N GLY A 60 -2.88 -1.82 -9.16
CA GLY A 60 -3.79 -2.20 -10.21
C GLY A 60 -3.20 -1.97 -11.61
N ARG A 61 -3.72 -2.71 -12.59
CA ARG A 61 -3.47 -2.50 -14.00
C ARG A 61 -4.73 -1.94 -14.65
N ARG A 62 -4.63 -0.84 -15.38
CA ARG A 62 -5.77 -0.30 -16.12
C ARG A 62 -6.24 -1.27 -17.20
N ASN A 63 -7.53 -1.59 -17.21
CA ASN A 63 -8.13 -2.56 -18.13
C ASN A 63 -8.53 -2.00 -19.49
N ARG A 64 -8.43 -0.70 -19.77
CA ARG A 64 -9.01 -0.09 -20.96
C ARG A 64 -8.06 0.89 -21.64
N GLY A 65 -7.62 0.50 -22.85
CA GLY A 65 -7.33 1.39 -23.98
C GLY A 65 -6.34 2.54 -23.80
N THR A 66 -5.65 2.61 -22.68
CA THR A 66 -4.47 3.48 -22.61
C THR A 66 -3.29 2.74 -23.22
N PRO A 67 -2.60 3.34 -24.15
CA PRO A 67 -1.41 2.75 -24.75
C PRO A 67 -0.43 2.33 -23.66
N TRP A 68 0.30 1.28 -23.93
CA TRP A 68 1.46 0.79 -23.16
C TRP A 68 2.49 1.88 -22.84
N GLU A 69 2.42 3.01 -23.51
CA GLU A 69 3.31 4.17 -23.40
C GLU A 69 3.46 4.69 -21.96
N TYR A 70 2.37 4.75 -21.15
CA TYR A 70 2.48 5.21 -19.75
C TYR A 70 3.13 4.17 -18.83
N GLU A 71 3.01 2.89 -19.11
CA GLU A 71 3.68 1.81 -18.37
C GLU A 71 5.14 1.65 -18.82
N TRP A 72 5.42 1.90 -20.10
CA TRP A 72 6.77 2.01 -20.67
C TRP A 72 7.55 3.19 -20.09
N GLU A 73 6.92 4.34 -19.94
CA GLU A 73 7.57 5.50 -19.34
C GLU A 73 8.01 5.23 -17.91
N ASP A 74 7.23 4.51 -17.12
CA ASP A 74 7.61 4.11 -15.76
C ASP A 74 8.79 3.12 -15.78
N LEU A 75 8.82 2.17 -16.71
CA LEU A 75 9.93 1.23 -16.90
C LEU A 75 11.20 1.90 -17.44
N GLU A 76 11.08 2.77 -18.42
CA GLU A 76 12.19 3.56 -18.97
C GLU A 76 12.77 4.51 -17.92
N LYS A 77 11.93 5.16 -17.14
CA LYS A 77 12.34 6.01 -16.01
C LYS A 77 13.03 5.20 -14.91
N CYS A 78 12.55 3.98 -14.63
CA CYS A 78 13.25 3.05 -13.75
C CYS A 78 14.62 2.65 -14.30
N ARG A 79 14.73 2.33 -15.59
CA ARG A 79 15.99 1.98 -16.23
C ARG A 79 16.98 3.13 -16.25
N SER A 80 16.51 4.36 -16.36
CA SER A 80 17.33 5.58 -16.35
C SER A 80 17.67 6.09 -14.93
N GLY A 81 17.16 5.44 -13.87
CA GLY A 81 17.31 5.91 -12.49
C GLY A 81 16.47 7.14 -12.14
N ASN A 82 15.65 7.61 -13.08
CA ASN A 82 14.74 8.73 -12.89
C ASN A 82 13.34 8.23 -12.53
N PHE A 83 13.08 8.04 -11.26
CA PHE A 83 11.72 7.79 -10.78
C PHE A 83 10.91 9.08 -10.85
N PRO A 84 9.73 9.08 -11.50
CA PRO A 84 8.85 10.21 -11.40
C PRO A 84 8.37 10.31 -9.95
N ARG A 85 8.74 11.37 -9.27
CA ARG A 85 8.01 11.81 -8.10
C ARG A 85 6.58 12.06 -8.55
N SER A 86 5.64 11.33 -8.02
CA SER A 86 4.24 11.73 -8.13
C SER A 86 4.05 12.88 -7.14
N ASP A 87 4.31 14.10 -7.58
CA ASP A 87 4.05 15.32 -6.81
C ASP A 87 2.57 15.56 -6.54
N ARG A 88 1.73 14.62 -6.96
CA ARG A 88 0.28 14.70 -6.83
C ARG A 88 -0.23 13.57 -5.95
N ALA A 89 -1.12 13.90 -5.04
CA ALA A 89 -1.83 12.89 -4.28
C ALA A 89 -2.46 11.87 -5.24
N PRO A 90 -2.15 10.60 -5.08
CA PRO A 90 -2.51 9.56 -6.04
C PRO A 90 -4.02 9.39 -6.18
N TYR A 91 -4.75 9.78 -5.13
CA TYR A 91 -6.19 9.63 -5.06
C TYR A 91 -6.97 10.76 -5.75
N PHE A 92 -6.34 11.91 -6.04
CA PHE A 92 -6.98 13.09 -6.62
C PHE A 92 -6.45 13.45 -8.02
N LYS A 93 -6.21 12.41 -8.85
CA LYS A 93 -5.86 12.59 -10.25
C LYS A 93 -7.03 13.12 -11.06
N ASP A 94 -6.76 13.76 -12.19
CA ASP A 94 -7.80 14.20 -13.15
C ASP A 94 -8.70 13.04 -13.62
N ARG A 95 -8.16 11.81 -13.59
CA ARG A 95 -8.89 10.56 -13.89
C ARG A 95 -8.53 9.51 -12.85
N PRO A 96 -9.18 9.54 -11.67
CA PRO A 96 -8.94 8.53 -10.64
C PRO A 96 -9.39 7.15 -11.12
N ASP A 97 -8.68 6.11 -10.73
CA ASP A 97 -9.12 4.72 -10.90
C ASP A 97 -10.15 4.35 -9.81
N ASP A 98 -10.80 3.20 -9.99
CA ASP A 98 -11.85 2.72 -9.08
C ASP A 98 -11.35 2.59 -7.63
N MET A 99 -10.09 2.23 -7.42
CA MET A 99 -9.49 2.13 -6.09
C MET A 99 -9.30 3.52 -5.47
N ALA A 100 -8.84 4.49 -6.26
CA ALA A 100 -8.68 5.86 -5.81
C ALA A 100 -10.02 6.47 -5.39
N LEU A 101 -11.08 6.24 -6.18
CA LEU A 101 -12.44 6.67 -5.84
C LEU A 101 -12.94 5.98 -4.56
N ALA A 102 -12.71 4.69 -4.42
CA ALA A 102 -13.14 3.95 -3.25
C ALA A 102 -12.40 4.39 -1.98
N ILE A 103 -11.12 4.77 -2.09
CA ILE A 103 -10.36 5.34 -0.96
C ILE A 103 -10.86 6.75 -0.63
N GLN A 104 -11.14 7.59 -1.63
CA GLN A 104 -11.75 8.90 -1.38
C GLN A 104 -13.08 8.78 -0.63
N ASP A 105 -13.94 7.85 -1.07
CA ASP A 105 -15.23 7.59 -0.41
C ASP A 105 -15.04 7.08 1.02
N LEU A 106 -14.11 6.13 1.22
CA LEU A 106 -13.80 5.58 2.54
C LEU A 106 -13.36 6.66 3.55
N PHE A 107 -12.58 7.64 3.09
CA PHE A 107 -12.11 8.76 3.92
C PHE A 107 -13.05 9.98 3.89
N GLY A 108 -14.31 9.80 3.45
CA GLY A 108 -15.30 10.88 3.41
C GLY A 108 -14.92 12.06 2.51
N GLY A 109 -14.00 11.86 1.57
CA GLY A 109 -13.49 12.91 0.69
C GLY A 109 -12.50 13.86 1.36
N ASP A 110 -12.00 13.56 2.56
CA ASP A 110 -11.01 14.38 3.26
C ASP A 110 -9.72 14.47 2.44
N ARG A 111 -9.62 15.56 1.71
CA ARG A 111 -8.53 15.83 0.79
C ARG A 111 -7.24 16.17 1.53
N ASP A 112 -7.33 16.92 2.61
CA ASP A 112 -6.16 17.39 3.34
C ASP A 112 -5.47 16.24 4.05
N LEU A 113 -6.23 15.36 4.70
CA LEU A 113 -5.73 14.14 5.31
C LEU A 113 -5.05 13.24 4.27
N LEU A 114 -5.72 12.97 3.15
CA LEU A 114 -5.20 12.09 2.09
C LEU A 114 -4.01 12.70 1.33
N TYR A 115 -3.89 14.01 1.29
CA TYR A 115 -2.86 14.71 0.53
C TYR A 115 -1.61 15.01 1.35
N TYR A 116 -1.79 15.50 2.57
CA TYR A 116 -0.71 16.06 3.37
C TYR A 116 -0.28 15.19 4.55
N GLU A 117 -1.13 14.23 4.96
CA GLU A 117 -0.89 13.44 6.17
C GLU A 117 -0.81 11.94 5.90
N THR A 118 -0.96 11.51 4.64
CA THR A 118 -1.02 10.09 4.30
C THR A 118 0.10 9.70 3.35
N VAL A 119 0.77 8.58 3.67
CA VAL A 119 1.62 7.85 2.74
C VAL A 119 0.91 6.57 2.31
N ALA A 120 1.10 6.16 1.05
CA ALA A 120 0.48 4.93 0.58
C ALA A 120 1.44 4.07 -0.25
N PHE A 121 1.38 2.75 -0.06
CA PHE A 121 2.21 1.79 -0.77
C PHE A 121 1.57 0.40 -0.83
N PHE A 122 2.27 -0.55 -1.44
CA PHE A 122 1.75 -1.88 -1.72
C PHE A 122 2.55 -2.95 -0.99
N ALA A 123 1.89 -4.03 -0.58
CA ALA A 123 2.56 -5.21 -0.05
C ALA A 123 3.35 -5.97 -1.14
N PHE A 124 2.89 -5.89 -2.38
CA PHE A 124 3.58 -6.39 -3.56
C PHE A 124 3.66 -5.29 -4.63
N PHE A 125 4.82 -5.11 -5.23
CA PHE A 125 5.07 -4.01 -6.18
C PHE A 125 4.61 -4.31 -7.60
N PHE A 126 4.24 -5.54 -7.91
CA PHE A 126 3.90 -6.02 -9.24
C PHE A 126 2.53 -5.53 -9.70
N ARG A 127 2.47 -4.76 -10.78
CA ARG A 127 1.21 -4.31 -11.37
C ARG A 127 0.46 -5.50 -11.96
N SER A 128 -0.83 -5.64 -11.65
CA SER A 128 -1.66 -6.71 -12.20
C SER A 128 -3.14 -6.35 -12.21
N LYS A 129 -3.93 -7.09 -13.00
CA LYS A 129 -5.40 -6.99 -12.98
C LYS A 129 -6.00 -7.49 -11.66
N GLY A 130 -5.27 -8.32 -10.94
CA GLY A 130 -5.64 -8.87 -9.65
C GLY A 130 -4.61 -9.89 -9.18
N TRP A 131 -4.69 -10.28 -7.92
CA TRP A 131 -3.76 -11.20 -7.28
C TRP A 131 -3.66 -12.56 -7.99
N LYS A 132 -4.75 -13.01 -8.60
CA LYS A 132 -4.77 -14.25 -9.37
C LYS A 132 -3.78 -14.23 -10.54
N GLU A 133 -3.69 -13.11 -11.25
CA GLU A 133 -2.73 -12.94 -12.36
C GLU A 133 -1.28 -13.08 -11.84
N VAL A 134 -0.95 -12.44 -10.71
CA VAL A 134 0.36 -12.58 -10.10
C VAL A 134 0.63 -14.04 -9.73
N THR A 135 -0.29 -14.69 -9.01
CA THR A 135 -0.08 -16.06 -8.54
C THR A 135 0.01 -17.11 -9.65
N GLN A 136 -0.65 -16.87 -10.78
CA GLN A 136 -0.62 -17.78 -11.92
C GLN A 136 0.66 -17.67 -12.75
N ASN A 137 1.28 -16.49 -12.79
CA ASN A 137 2.48 -16.25 -13.60
C ASN A 137 3.79 -16.41 -12.81
N PHE A 138 3.74 -16.29 -11.48
CA PHE A 138 4.89 -16.48 -10.61
C PHE A 138 5.11 -17.95 -10.29
N GLN A 139 5.55 -18.68 -11.30
CA GLN A 139 5.88 -20.11 -11.24
C GLN A 139 6.95 -20.46 -12.28
N SER A 140 7.65 -21.58 -12.08
CA SER A 140 8.72 -22.04 -13.01
C SER A 140 8.27 -21.94 -14.48
N PRO A 141 9.13 -21.42 -15.41
CA PRO A 141 10.56 -21.08 -15.21
C PRO A 141 10.83 -19.68 -14.61
N HIS A 142 9.80 -18.91 -14.31
CA HIS A 142 9.92 -17.58 -13.69
C HIS A 142 10.07 -17.67 -12.18
N PRO A 143 10.47 -16.56 -11.51
CA PRO A 143 10.47 -16.48 -10.06
C PRO A 143 9.10 -16.88 -9.47
N THR A 144 9.15 -17.55 -8.33
CA THR A 144 7.97 -18.04 -7.64
C THR A 144 7.28 -16.93 -6.83
N LYS A 145 6.08 -17.22 -6.35
CA LYS A 145 5.41 -16.35 -5.38
C LYS A 145 6.24 -16.11 -4.11
N GLN A 146 7.04 -17.10 -3.70
CA GLN A 146 7.93 -16.94 -2.55
C GLN A 146 9.05 -15.95 -2.87
N ASP A 147 9.68 -16.05 -4.05
CA ASP A 147 10.69 -15.09 -4.50
C ASP A 147 10.13 -13.65 -4.56
N ALA A 148 8.86 -13.50 -4.98
CA ALA A 148 8.18 -12.20 -4.95
C ALA A 148 7.96 -11.65 -3.53
N LYS A 149 7.69 -12.51 -2.55
CA LYS A 149 7.61 -12.11 -1.14
C LYS A 149 8.97 -11.73 -0.59
N ASP A 150 10.00 -12.55 -0.86
CA ASP A 150 11.36 -12.33 -0.40
C ASP A 150 11.94 -11.04 -0.96
N PHE A 151 11.47 -10.61 -2.13
CA PHE A 151 11.78 -9.30 -2.71
C PHE A 151 10.99 -8.16 -2.08
N CYS A 152 9.67 -8.26 -2.01
CA CYS A 152 8.81 -7.13 -1.61
C CYS A 152 8.77 -6.91 -0.09
N PHE A 153 8.67 -7.97 0.71
CA PHE A 153 8.38 -7.85 2.14
C PHE A 153 9.46 -7.15 2.96
N PRO A 154 10.77 -7.41 2.75
CA PRO A 154 11.81 -6.66 3.44
C PRO A 154 11.75 -5.15 3.12
N ILE A 155 11.45 -4.79 1.87
CA ILE A 155 11.33 -3.40 1.44
C ILE A 155 10.10 -2.74 2.07
N VAL A 156 8.96 -3.44 2.12
CA VAL A 156 7.74 -2.91 2.76
C VAL A 156 7.96 -2.70 4.26
N ARG A 157 8.66 -3.62 4.93
CA ARG A 157 9.06 -3.45 6.33
C ARG A 157 9.92 -2.20 6.50
N GLU A 158 10.99 -2.07 5.71
CA GLU A 158 11.86 -0.89 5.72
C GLU A 158 11.07 0.42 5.51
N MET A 159 10.07 0.40 4.61
CA MET A 159 9.19 1.56 4.38
C MET A 159 8.36 1.90 5.62
N VAL A 160 7.73 0.92 6.25
CA VAL A 160 6.93 1.13 7.47
C VAL A 160 7.82 1.65 8.62
N GLU A 161 8.99 1.05 8.82
CA GLU A 161 9.95 1.44 9.85
C GLU A 161 10.54 2.85 9.60
N ARG A 162 10.72 3.23 8.33
CA ARG A 162 11.25 4.55 7.97
C ARG A 162 10.22 5.66 8.06
N PHE A 163 8.98 5.38 7.66
CA PHE A 163 7.90 6.36 7.74
C PHE A 163 7.37 6.53 9.15
N GLN A 164 7.40 5.49 9.99
CA GLN A 164 6.89 5.50 11.36
C GLN A 164 5.47 6.09 11.47
N PRO A 165 4.50 5.57 10.72
CA PRO A 165 3.16 6.12 10.70
C PRO A 165 2.49 6.02 12.07
N ALA A 166 1.67 7.02 12.41
CA ALA A 166 0.91 6.98 13.65
C ALA A 166 -0.20 5.92 13.61
N ARG A 167 -0.74 5.61 12.42
CA ARG A 167 -1.81 4.62 12.20
C ARG A 167 -1.60 3.86 10.90
N LEU A 168 -2.07 2.60 10.83
CA LEU A 168 -2.11 1.80 9.61
C LEU A 168 -3.55 1.57 9.15
N VAL A 169 -3.85 1.91 7.90
CA VAL A 169 -5.09 1.53 7.21
C VAL A 169 -4.74 0.52 6.13
N VAL A 170 -5.28 -0.69 6.23
CA VAL A 170 -4.95 -1.81 5.34
C VAL A 170 -6.14 -2.14 4.46
N ILE A 171 -5.99 -1.97 3.15
CA ILE A 171 -7.06 -2.23 2.19
C ILE A 171 -7.00 -3.69 1.73
N GLY A 172 -7.88 -4.50 2.30
CA GLY A 172 -7.96 -5.94 2.07
C GLY A 172 -7.38 -6.77 3.21
N LEU A 173 -8.07 -7.84 3.57
CA LEU A 173 -7.64 -8.75 4.65
C LEU A 173 -6.41 -9.60 4.29
N GLN A 174 -6.11 -9.76 3.00
CA GLN A 174 -4.92 -10.49 2.58
C GLN A 174 -3.62 -9.72 2.88
N PRO A 175 -3.47 -8.42 2.50
CA PRO A 175 -2.31 -7.63 2.94
C PRO A 175 -2.23 -7.50 4.46
N TYR A 176 -3.36 -7.40 5.18
CA TYR A 176 -3.38 -7.47 6.64
C TYR A 176 -2.70 -8.74 7.16
N GLY A 177 -3.07 -9.92 6.62
CA GLY A 177 -2.46 -11.18 6.99
C GLY A 177 -0.96 -11.23 6.68
N TYR A 178 -0.50 -10.63 5.57
CA TYR A 178 0.93 -10.53 5.26
C TYR A 178 1.68 -9.59 6.20
N LEU A 179 1.11 -8.42 6.53
CA LEU A 179 1.70 -7.51 7.51
C LEU A 179 1.86 -8.19 8.86
N ASN A 180 0.79 -8.82 9.34
CA ASN A 180 0.76 -9.45 10.66
C ASN A 180 1.73 -10.62 10.82
N LYS A 181 1.86 -11.47 9.78
CA LYS A 181 2.55 -12.77 9.90
C LYS A 181 3.89 -12.86 9.18
N SER A 182 4.22 -11.90 8.32
CA SER A 182 5.39 -12.03 7.44
C SER A 182 6.16 -10.74 7.25
N ILE A 183 5.49 -9.60 7.07
CA ILE A 183 6.18 -8.33 6.78
C ILE A 183 6.74 -7.72 8.06
N LEU A 184 5.90 -7.55 9.08
CA LEU A 184 6.27 -6.90 10.35
C LEU A 184 6.67 -7.90 11.44
N ALA A 185 6.34 -9.18 11.26
CA ALA A 185 6.76 -10.24 12.18
C ALA A 185 8.28 -10.43 12.13
N ARG A 186 8.90 -10.52 13.30
CA ARG A 186 10.30 -10.88 13.46
C ARG A 186 10.43 -12.42 13.51
N ASP A 187 11.64 -12.92 13.30
CA ASP A 187 11.89 -14.35 13.31
C ASP A 187 11.33 -15.03 14.56
N GLY A 188 10.54 -16.07 14.35
CA GLY A 188 9.92 -16.85 15.43
C GLY A 188 8.61 -16.26 16.00
N GLN A 189 8.16 -15.09 15.56
CA GLN A 189 6.88 -14.54 15.97
C GLN A 189 5.75 -15.02 15.06
N PRO A 190 4.68 -15.65 15.60
CA PRO A 190 3.57 -16.15 14.79
C PRO A 190 2.69 -15.02 14.25
N SER A 191 2.61 -13.90 14.97
CA SER A 191 1.89 -12.68 14.62
C SER A 191 2.40 -11.50 15.46
N VAL A 192 2.20 -10.28 14.97
CA VAL A 192 2.60 -9.04 15.67
C VAL A 192 1.42 -8.14 16.04
N PHE A 193 0.25 -8.40 15.48
CA PHE A 193 -0.95 -7.64 15.76
C PHE A 193 -1.74 -8.26 16.92
N GLU A 194 -2.06 -7.46 17.89
CA GLU A 194 -3.02 -7.76 18.95
C GLU A 194 -4.41 -7.43 18.42
N GLU A 195 -5.19 -8.44 18.05
CA GLU A 195 -6.54 -8.26 17.52
C GLU A 195 -7.48 -7.68 18.59
N LYS A 196 -8.22 -6.64 18.25
CA LYS A 196 -9.13 -5.93 19.17
C LYS A 196 -10.59 -6.12 18.83
N ARG A 197 -10.95 -5.96 17.55
CA ARG A 197 -12.34 -6.00 17.11
C ARG A 197 -12.44 -6.56 15.71
N GLU A 198 -13.50 -7.31 15.47
CA GLU A 198 -13.88 -7.80 14.15
C GLU A 198 -15.33 -7.41 13.85
N VAL A 199 -15.60 -6.88 12.66
CA VAL A 199 -16.94 -6.64 12.14
C VAL A 199 -17.19 -7.62 11.00
N PRO A 200 -18.20 -8.50 11.14
CA PRO A 200 -18.53 -9.46 10.09
C PRO A 200 -19.22 -8.79 8.90
N ARG A 201 -19.16 -9.44 7.74
CA ARG A 201 -19.95 -9.09 6.56
C ARG A 201 -21.30 -9.79 6.59
N ALA A 202 -22.31 -9.16 6.01
CA ALA A 202 -23.65 -9.74 5.87
C ALA A 202 -23.65 -11.07 5.07
N MET A 203 -22.76 -11.18 4.08
CA MET A 203 -22.64 -12.38 3.22
C MET A 203 -21.48 -13.31 3.63
N GLY A 204 -21.01 -13.21 4.87
CA GLY A 204 -19.91 -14.00 5.41
C GLY A 204 -18.53 -13.40 5.17
N GLY A 205 -17.59 -13.76 6.03
CA GLY A 205 -16.25 -13.17 6.10
C GLY A 205 -16.22 -11.92 6.98
N ARG A 206 -15.12 -11.18 6.88
CA ARG A 206 -14.86 -9.98 7.69
C ARG A 206 -15.00 -8.72 6.85
N LEU A 207 -15.67 -7.73 7.39
CA LEU A 207 -15.74 -6.38 6.82
C LEU A 207 -14.57 -5.53 7.32
N ILE A 208 -14.35 -5.55 8.64
CA ILE A 208 -13.31 -4.81 9.33
C ILE A 208 -12.57 -5.74 10.27
N GLN A 209 -11.27 -5.49 10.42
CA GLN A 209 -10.43 -6.05 11.46
C GLN A 209 -9.64 -4.91 12.11
N GLU A 210 -9.86 -4.66 13.38
CA GLU A 210 -9.06 -3.73 14.16
C GLU A 210 -8.03 -4.47 15.00
N ALA A 211 -6.86 -3.89 15.12
CA ALA A 211 -5.76 -4.44 15.89
C ALA A 211 -4.84 -3.33 16.42
N ILE A 212 -3.91 -3.70 17.25
CA ILE A 212 -2.82 -2.86 17.72
C ILE A 212 -1.49 -3.54 17.34
N TRP A 213 -0.56 -2.75 16.87
CA TRP A 213 0.82 -3.15 16.68
C TRP A 213 1.74 -2.39 17.64
N HIS A 214 2.49 -3.14 18.45
CA HIS A 214 3.54 -2.61 19.31
C HIS A 214 4.85 -2.52 18.51
N SER A 215 5.09 -1.35 17.94
CA SER A 215 6.29 -1.05 17.15
C SER A 215 7.43 -0.51 18.04
N ASP A 216 8.61 -0.38 17.45
CA ASP A 216 9.76 0.20 18.15
C ASP A 216 9.61 1.72 18.43
N TRP A 217 8.69 2.41 17.73
CA TRP A 217 8.40 3.85 17.94
C TRP A 217 7.10 4.12 18.71
N GLY A 218 6.36 3.07 19.09
CA GLY A 218 5.16 3.22 19.90
C GLY A 218 4.04 2.26 19.53
N VAL A 219 2.87 2.54 20.05
CA VAL A 219 1.65 1.79 19.80
C VAL A 219 1.01 2.33 18.53
N VAL A 220 0.83 1.46 17.52
CA VAL A 220 0.27 1.81 16.21
C VAL A 220 -1.08 1.12 16.05
N PRO A 221 -2.20 1.85 16.08
CA PRO A 221 -3.50 1.30 15.73
C PRO A 221 -3.56 0.84 14.28
N VAL A 222 -4.24 -0.28 14.03
CA VAL A 222 -4.39 -0.90 12.70
C VAL A 222 -5.86 -1.10 12.39
N PHE A 223 -6.30 -0.55 11.27
CA PHE A 223 -7.65 -0.71 10.73
C PHE A 223 -7.56 -1.40 9.37
N ALA A 224 -8.04 -2.62 9.27
CA ALA A 224 -8.07 -3.37 8.02
C ALA A 224 -9.50 -3.53 7.51
N THR A 225 -9.69 -3.33 6.21
CA THR A 225 -11.00 -3.45 5.57
C THR A 225 -11.06 -4.69 4.67
N ALA A 226 -12.27 -5.13 4.34
CA ALA A 226 -12.48 -5.95 3.14
C ALA A 226 -11.98 -5.19 1.90
N HIS A 227 -11.75 -5.90 0.79
CA HIS A 227 -11.28 -5.26 -0.44
C HIS A 227 -12.35 -4.31 -0.99
N LEU A 228 -11.97 -3.04 -1.24
CA LEU A 228 -12.91 -1.97 -1.60
C LEU A 228 -13.45 -2.08 -3.03
N THR A 229 -12.64 -2.63 -3.95
CA THR A 229 -12.98 -2.74 -5.37
C THR A 229 -12.68 -4.13 -5.90
N GLY A 230 -13.17 -4.42 -7.09
CA GLY A 230 -12.73 -5.55 -7.90
C GLY A 230 -13.72 -6.69 -8.01
N ASP A 231 -13.26 -7.72 -8.73
CA ASP A 231 -14.02 -8.94 -9.02
C ASP A 231 -14.03 -9.95 -7.87
N ILE A 232 -13.54 -9.55 -6.70
CA ILE A 232 -13.58 -10.40 -5.50
C ILE A 232 -15.05 -10.45 -5.04
N ARG A 233 -15.68 -11.56 -5.27
CA ARG A 233 -17.06 -11.79 -4.85
C ARG A 233 -17.09 -12.33 -3.43
N PRO A 234 -18.09 -11.91 -2.63
CA PRO A 234 -19.13 -10.93 -2.92
C PRO A 234 -18.58 -9.49 -2.86
N ARG A 235 -19.03 -8.63 -3.80
CA ARG A 235 -18.73 -7.18 -3.76
C ARG A 235 -19.31 -6.57 -2.50
N LEU A 236 -18.71 -5.47 -2.03
CA LEU A 236 -19.31 -4.65 -0.98
C LEU A 236 -20.65 -4.10 -1.45
N ILE A 237 -21.69 -4.28 -0.65
CA ILE A 237 -22.99 -3.63 -0.83
C ILE A 237 -22.93 -2.21 -0.26
N ASP A 238 -23.91 -1.37 -0.63
CA ASP A 238 -23.91 0.05 -0.23
C ASP A 238 -23.95 0.24 1.29
N ASP A 239 -24.71 -0.59 2.01
CA ASP A 239 -24.74 -0.56 3.47
C ASP A 239 -23.37 -0.91 4.08
N GLU A 240 -22.62 -1.87 3.52
CA GLU A 240 -21.28 -2.21 3.97
C GLU A 240 -20.29 -1.06 3.69
N ARG A 241 -20.45 -0.33 2.58
CA ARG A 241 -19.62 0.85 2.26
C ARG A 241 -19.88 2.01 3.23
N THR A 242 -21.15 2.25 3.53
CA THR A 242 -21.56 3.26 4.51
C THR A 242 -20.99 2.93 5.89
N LEU A 243 -21.18 1.70 6.33
CA LEU A 243 -20.64 1.24 7.61
C LEU A 243 -19.10 1.35 7.67
N LEU A 244 -18.40 0.96 6.61
CA LEU A 244 -16.92 1.11 6.54
C LEU A 244 -16.47 2.56 6.72
N ARG A 245 -17.15 3.51 6.09
CA ARG A 245 -16.84 4.93 6.19
C ARG A 245 -17.10 5.47 7.60
N GLU A 246 -18.25 5.15 8.18
CA GLU A 246 -18.61 5.55 9.54
C GLU A 246 -17.62 4.98 10.57
N GLU A 247 -17.32 3.70 10.50
CA GLU A 247 -16.38 3.02 11.39
C GLU A 247 -14.95 3.58 11.26
N LEU A 248 -14.48 3.85 10.03
CA LEU A 248 -13.17 4.47 9.87
C LEU A 248 -13.14 5.89 10.41
N HIS A 249 -14.19 6.68 10.19
CA HIS A 249 -14.30 8.04 10.72
C HIS A 249 -14.24 8.03 12.26
N ASP A 250 -15.03 7.16 12.89
CA ASP A 250 -15.05 7.02 14.35
C ASP A 250 -13.67 6.55 14.86
N TRP A 251 -13.06 5.59 14.18
CA TRP A 251 -11.73 5.08 14.54
C TRP A 251 -10.63 6.15 14.40
N LEU A 252 -10.70 7.01 13.38
CA LEU A 252 -9.77 8.13 13.21
C LEU A 252 -9.96 9.22 14.27
N SER A 253 -11.19 9.40 14.77
CA SER A 253 -11.56 10.41 15.77
C SER A 253 -11.25 9.98 17.19
N ASN A 254 -11.09 8.70 17.45
CA ASN A 254 -10.71 8.17 18.76
C ASN A 254 -9.19 8.27 18.93
N GLU A 255 -8.73 9.20 19.81
CA GLU A 255 -7.34 9.33 20.25
C GLU A 255 -6.98 8.30 21.32
#